data_ef6f74993692e714cd923a0acb05d752
#
_entry.id   ef6f74993692e714cd923a0acb05d752
#
_cell.length_a   1.000
_cell.length_b   1.000
_cell.length_c   1.000
_cell.angle_alpha   90.00
_cell.angle_beta   90.00
_cell.angle_gamma   90.00
#
_symmetry.space_group_name_H-M   'P 1'
#
loop_
_entity.id
_entity.type
_entity.pdbx_description
1 polymer ?
#
loop_
_entity_poly.entity_id
_entity_poly.type
_entity_poly.pdbx_seq_one_letter_code
_entity_poly.pdbx_strand_id
1 'polypeptide(L)'
;VRGATDRTEERRTYAGSSSLTALATHLGKDPESWLHYALEPLPETFRISLHRHDRDWTVEQVKALGAEPLSWMPDETAFVMPFARGRAPDGLAQRMMALLHETGRITRQEAASMLPVRLLNLTQETLALDMCAAPGSKATQLAEELHPLGVVVANEPVSGRLNMLVSNRSRLGLANMVVTQHDGRHFGRLPPPGFDAIVADVPCTGSATTRKNRDVWWDWTPKEGRRMFNMQVDIAMRGAALLAAGGHMVYSTCSIDPIENEAVVAELLRRCPYLELLPIDDAVYPGLVMHPGLDSWPLLDENGAVVDEAEAIRALPFFSNAHLPPALKSSDDSETEQVIAAALKNCRRLWPMDNDTGGFFLALFQHRPEASPEGIAQAYRSKREREPGWKPKMRVAPKPTVNSVILAEDAIKDHVMELYGMDAAPYSIWQRGKRMNLAPPMVKTRLYDQTVPTNKGECWPAGTFHPMRVVHVGIPAFTLKKDSWRSRQEALYMYGKDMKNNVLDVPEEVFIKLLRGWAPLLEEFSSVSGKAPPPAGAYLIRASFAGEEEIISVWVGARITLMIDTNEQNILRHKGSLPWRDEEE
;
A
#
# COMPACT_ATOMS: atom_id res chain seq x y z
N VAL A 1 17.48 -35.79 9.76
CA VAL A 1 18.22 -34.78 10.55
C VAL A 1 19.56 -34.45 9.86
N ARG A 2 20.38 -35.44 9.41
CA ARG A 2 21.65 -35.16 8.68
C ARG A 2 21.48 -34.36 7.39
N GLY A 3 20.42 -34.56 6.62
CA GLY A 3 20.20 -33.84 5.37
C GLY A 3 19.79 -32.35 5.50
N ALA A 4 19.30 -31.91 6.67
CA ALA A 4 18.93 -30.50 6.90
C ALA A 4 20.13 -29.65 7.34
N THR A 5 21.03 -30.24 8.14
CA THR A 5 22.29 -29.60 8.61
C THR A 5 23.26 -29.38 7.44
N ASP A 6 23.44 -30.37 6.56
CA ASP A 6 24.27 -30.27 5.36
C ASP A 6 23.81 -29.11 4.44
N ARG A 7 22.51 -29.02 4.16
CA ARG A 7 21.97 -27.94 3.30
C ARG A 7 22.12 -26.56 3.91
N THR A 8 22.17 -26.41 5.21
CA THR A 8 22.35 -25.13 5.89
C THR A 8 23.81 -24.67 5.78
N GLU A 9 24.76 -25.58 5.92
CA GLU A 9 26.18 -25.29 5.80
C GLU A 9 26.59 -25.01 4.35
N GLU A 10 26.09 -25.78 3.39
CA GLU A 10 26.25 -25.49 1.95
C GLU A 10 25.72 -24.12 1.58
N ARG A 11 24.55 -23.71 2.12
CA ARG A 11 23.99 -22.39 1.89
C ARG A 11 24.86 -21.29 2.47
N ARG A 12 25.35 -21.46 3.70
CA ARG A 12 26.23 -20.47 4.34
C ARG A 12 27.53 -20.30 3.55
N THR A 13 28.12 -21.39 3.09
CA THR A 13 29.32 -21.37 2.27
C THR A 13 29.09 -20.64 0.95
N TYR A 14 27.99 -20.94 0.26
CA TYR A 14 27.64 -20.26 -0.99
C TYR A 14 27.36 -18.77 -0.77
N ALA A 15 26.51 -18.43 0.21
CA ALA A 15 26.18 -17.05 0.56
C ALA A 15 27.46 -16.26 0.91
N GLY A 16 28.39 -16.86 1.63
CA GLY A 16 29.67 -16.26 2.00
C GLY A 16 30.56 -15.89 0.79
N SER A 17 30.49 -16.68 -0.28
CA SER A 17 31.25 -16.42 -1.53
C SER A 17 30.48 -15.62 -2.58
N SER A 18 29.24 -15.19 -2.29
CA SER A 18 28.40 -14.49 -3.24
C SER A 18 28.83 -13.04 -3.47
N SER A 19 28.57 -12.50 -4.67
CA SER A 19 28.74 -11.08 -4.99
C SER A 19 27.95 -10.17 -4.03
N LEU A 20 26.85 -10.66 -3.45
CA LEU A 20 26.04 -9.92 -2.50
C LEU A 20 26.75 -9.75 -1.16
N THR A 21 27.44 -10.77 -0.65
CA THR A 21 28.28 -10.66 0.55
C THR A 21 29.50 -9.79 0.28
N ALA A 22 30.11 -9.90 -0.92
CA ALA A 22 31.18 -9.00 -1.33
C ALA A 22 30.71 -7.52 -1.32
N LEU A 23 29.53 -7.23 -1.88
CA LEU A 23 28.95 -5.88 -1.82
C LEU A 23 28.75 -5.41 -0.37
N ALA A 24 28.13 -6.21 0.49
CA ALA A 24 27.91 -5.84 1.90
C ALA A 24 29.23 -5.54 2.61
N THR A 25 30.29 -6.33 2.34
CA THR A 25 31.63 -6.15 2.88
C THR A 25 32.27 -4.85 2.39
N HIS A 26 32.18 -4.55 1.09
CA HIS A 26 32.68 -3.28 0.53
C HIS A 26 31.92 -2.06 1.06
N LEU A 27 30.67 -2.25 1.50
CA LEU A 27 29.86 -1.24 2.19
C LEU A 27 30.12 -1.19 3.71
N GLY A 28 31.21 -1.79 4.18
CA GLY A 28 31.70 -1.72 5.55
C GLY A 28 30.95 -2.61 6.55
N LYS A 29 30.26 -3.66 6.09
CA LYS A 29 29.61 -4.62 6.98
C LYS A 29 30.51 -5.82 7.23
N ASP A 30 30.55 -6.26 8.51
CA ASP A 30 31.23 -7.49 8.88
C ASP A 30 30.56 -8.70 8.21
N PRO A 31 31.31 -9.52 7.43
CA PRO A 31 30.72 -10.63 6.69
C PRO A 31 30.02 -11.67 7.56
N GLU A 32 30.56 -11.98 8.75
CA GLU A 32 29.95 -12.96 9.65
C GLU A 32 28.64 -12.46 10.25
N SER A 33 28.62 -11.20 10.69
CA SER A 33 27.39 -10.55 11.17
C SER A 33 26.35 -10.44 10.07
N TRP A 34 26.77 -10.03 8.85
CA TRP A 34 25.88 -10.01 7.70
C TRP A 34 25.25 -11.37 7.41
N LEU A 35 26.08 -12.43 7.31
CA LEU A 35 25.59 -13.78 7.02
C LEU A 35 24.69 -14.33 8.13
N HIS A 36 25.01 -14.03 9.38
CA HIS A 36 24.19 -14.47 10.51
C HIS A 36 22.75 -13.99 10.37
N TYR A 37 22.55 -12.68 10.25
CA TYR A 37 21.20 -12.11 10.15
C TYR A 37 20.55 -12.35 8.78
N ALA A 38 21.29 -12.20 7.69
CA ALA A 38 20.74 -12.29 6.33
C ALA A 38 20.27 -13.71 5.95
N LEU A 39 20.73 -14.76 6.64
CA LEU A 39 20.29 -16.13 6.45
C LEU A 39 19.13 -16.54 7.38
N GLU A 40 18.92 -15.81 8.49
CA GLU A 40 17.83 -16.10 9.42
C GLU A 40 16.47 -15.64 8.83
N PRO A 41 15.38 -16.38 9.09
CA PRO A 41 14.04 -15.94 8.69
C PRO A 41 13.64 -14.65 9.39
N LEU A 42 12.89 -13.79 8.68
CA LEU A 42 12.28 -12.61 9.29
C LEU A 42 11.24 -13.00 10.34
N PRO A 43 11.21 -12.33 11.49
CA PRO A 43 10.04 -12.39 12.36
C PRO A 43 8.80 -11.93 11.63
N GLU A 44 7.63 -12.50 11.96
CA GLU A 44 6.37 -12.06 11.36
C GLU A 44 5.98 -10.71 11.92
N THR A 45 5.84 -9.72 11.04
CA THR A 45 5.40 -8.36 11.39
C THR A 45 4.12 -7.99 10.66
N PHE A 46 3.30 -7.15 11.30
CA PHE A 46 2.00 -6.76 10.75
C PHE A 46 1.53 -5.45 11.35
N ARG A 47 0.62 -4.79 10.63
CA ARG A 47 -0.13 -3.62 11.12
C ARG A 47 -1.53 -4.06 11.60
N ILE A 48 -2.03 -3.40 12.63
CA ILE A 48 -3.43 -3.49 13.06
C ILE A 48 -4.28 -2.56 12.20
N SER A 49 -5.47 -2.99 11.78
CA SER A 49 -6.44 -2.14 11.09
C SER A 49 -6.94 -1.02 12.02
N LEU A 50 -6.73 0.24 11.62
CA LEU A 50 -6.92 1.40 12.50
C LEU A 50 -8.39 1.74 12.76
N HIS A 51 -9.28 1.44 11.83
CA HIS A 51 -10.64 1.96 11.81
C HIS A 51 -11.72 0.89 12.04
N ARG A 52 -11.33 -0.33 12.34
CA ARG A 52 -12.29 -1.38 12.71
C ARG A 52 -12.79 -1.15 14.13
N HIS A 53 -14.08 -1.40 14.34
CA HIS A 53 -14.71 -1.25 15.66
C HIS A 53 -14.09 -2.19 16.72
N ASP A 54 -13.58 -3.36 16.31
CA ASP A 54 -12.97 -4.38 17.17
C ASP A 54 -11.42 -4.31 17.21
N ARG A 55 -10.86 -3.10 17.03
CA ARG A 55 -9.40 -2.88 17.06
C ARG A 55 -8.78 -3.31 18.39
N ASP A 56 -9.39 -2.88 19.51
CA ASP A 56 -8.84 -3.14 20.85
C ASP A 56 -8.86 -4.63 21.17
N TRP A 57 -9.94 -5.32 20.84
CA TRP A 57 -10.01 -6.78 20.92
C TRP A 57 -8.90 -7.43 20.07
N THR A 58 -8.66 -6.95 18.86
CA THR A 58 -7.60 -7.47 17.99
C THR A 58 -6.21 -7.30 18.62
N VAL A 59 -5.93 -6.14 19.23
CA VAL A 59 -4.68 -5.88 19.96
C VAL A 59 -4.51 -6.86 21.13
N GLU A 60 -5.56 -7.10 21.90
CA GLU A 60 -5.54 -8.08 23.00
C GLU A 60 -5.22 -9.50 22.48
N GLN A 61 -5.83 -9.91 21.35
CA GLN A 61 -5.56 -11.24 20.78
C GLN A 61 -4.09 -11.40 20.35
N VAL A 62 -3.53 -10.42 19.62
CA VAL A 62 -2.14 -10.54 19.16
C VAL A 62 -1.15 -10.49 20.33
N LYS A 63 -1.41 -9.68 21.36
CA LYS A 63 -0.61 -9.65 22.60
C LYS A 63 -0.67 -10.99 23.34
N ALA A 64 -1.85 -11.61 23.42
CA ALA A 64 -2.01 -12.95 24.02
C ALA A 64 -1.22 -14.02 23.27
N LEU A 65 -0.94 -13.83 21.98
CA LEU A 65 -0.09 -14.69 21.17
C LEU A 65 1.41 -14.36 21.28
N GLY A 66 1.78 -13.39 22.13
CA GLY A 66 3.17 -12.97 22.37
C GLY A 66 3.67 -11.89 21.41
N ALA A 67 2.79 -11.17 20.69
CA ALA A 67 3.21 -10.05 19.86
C ALA A 67 3.65 -8.86 20.72
N GLU A 68 4.74 -8.21 20.29
CA GLU A 68 5.25 -6.98 20.91
C GLU A 68 5.06 -5.80 19.94
N PRO A 69 4.69 -4.61 20.44
CA PRO A 69 4.56 -3.43 19.59
C PRO A 69 5.93 -3.01 19.05
N LEU A 70 5.98 -2.56 17.79
CA LEU A 70 7.17 -1.93 17.23
C LEU A 70 7.32 -0.53 17.85
N SER A 71 8.42 -0.30 18.59
CA SER A 71 8.65 0.91 19.40
C SER A 71 8.64 2.21 18.59
N TRP A 72 8.97 2.14 17.29
CA TRP A 72 9.02 3.29 16.38
C TRP A 72 7.71 3.47 15.57
N MET A 73 6.69 2.64 15.83
CA MET A 73 5.34 2.84 15.30
C MET A 73 4.43 3.38 16.41
N PRO A 74 3.62 4.44 16.12
CA PRO A 74 2.79 5.07 17.14
C PRO A 74 1.62 4.19 17.56
N ASP A 75 1.13 4.40 18.76
CA ASP A 75 -0.18 3.94 19.25
C ASP A 75 -0.49 2.46 19.02
N GLU A 76 0.51 1.60 19.16
CA GLU A 76 0.34 0.16 18.93
C GLU A 76 -0.31 -0.16 17.58
N THR A 77 0.15 0.52 16.54
CA THR A 77 -0.36 0.33 15.18
C THR A 77 0.31 -0.82 14.43
N ALA A 78 1.48 -1.28 14.90
CA ALA A 78 2.21 -2.40 14.32
C ALA A 78 2.91 -3.23 15.38
N PHE A 79 3.04 -4.53 15.09
CA PHE A 79 3.56 -5.53 16.00
C PHE A 79 4.54 -6.47 15.32
N VAL A 80 5.40 -7.09 16.14
CA VAL A 80 6.31 -8.17 15.76
C VAL A 80 5.99 -9.42 16.59
N MET A 81 5.95 -10.58 15.93
CA MET A 81 5.81 -11.89 16.61
C MET A 81 7.19 -12.43 17.01
N PRO A 82 7.28 -13.22 18.09
CA PRO A 82 8.51 -13.91 18.49
C PRO A 82 8.88 -15.08 17.55
N PHE A 83 8.19 -15.23 16.43
CA PHE A 83 8.41 -16.28 15.44
C PHE A 83 8.25 -15.76 14.02
N ALA A 84 8.86 -16.46 13.07
CA ALA A 84 8.71 -16.17 11.65
C ALA A 84 7.38 -16.71 11.11
N ARG A 85 6.90 -16.13 9.99
CA ARG A 85 5.68 -16.58 9.32
C ARG A 85 5.70 -18.07 9.02
N GLY A 86 4.63 -18.77 9.40
CA GLY A 86 4.49 -20.23 9.24
C GLY A 86 5.33 -21.05 10.22
N ARG A 87 5.89 -20.42 11.27
CA ARG A 87 6.64 -21.06 12.35
C ARG A 87 6.05 -20.78 13.73
N ALA A 88 4.73 -20.56 13.78
CA ALA A 88 4.02 -20.43 15.05
C ALA A 88 4.25 -21.68 15.94
N PRO A 89 4.33 -21.50 17.27
CA PRO A 89 4.65 -22.59 18.20
C PRO A 89 3.56 -23.68 18.25
N ASP A 90 2.33 -23.32 17.92
CA ASP A 90 1.18 -24.22 17.93
C ASP A 90 0.17 -23.90 16.82
N GLY A 91 -0.79 -24.81 16.61
CA GLY A 91 -1.82 -24.69 15.59
C GLY A 91 -2.85 -23.58 15.87
N LEU A 92 -3.08 -23.24 17.14
CA LEU A 92 -4.01 -22.18 17.54
C LEU A 92 -3.46 -20.80 17.14
N ALA A 93 -2.21 -20.51 17.48
CA ALA A 93 -1.53 -19.27 17.11
C ALA A 93 -1.48 -19.12 15.58
N GLN A 94 -1.11 -20.18 14.86
CA GLN A 94 -1.09 -20.17 13.40
C GLN A 94 -2.46 -19.87 12.81
N ARG A 95 -3.52 -20.51 13.33
CA ARG A 95 -4.90 -20.33 12.88
C ARG A 95 -5.41 -18.91 13.17
N MET A 96 -5.18 -18.41 14.39
CA MET A 96 -5.62 -17.07 14.78
C MET A 96 -4.95 -16.00 13.91
N MET A 97 -3.63 -16.07 13.70
CA MET A 97 -2.92 -15.14 12.81
C MET A 97 -3.42 -15.20 11.36
N ALA A 98 -3.84 -16.37 10.88
CA ALA A 98 -4.46 -16.50 9.57
C ALA A 98 -5.84 -15.82 9.53
N LEU A 99 -6.70 -16.10 10.50
CA LEU A 99 -8.04 -15.53 10.59
C LEU A 99 -8.03 -14.01 10.73
N LEU A 100 -7.19 -13.47 11.61
CA LEU A 100 -7.04 -12.01 11.77
C LEU A 100 -6.60 -11.34 10.46
N HIS A 101 -5.72 -12.00 9.69
CA HIS A 101 -5.29 -11.50 8.39
C HIS A 101 -6.40 -11.60 7.34
N GLU A 102 -7.04 -12.76 7.18
CA GLU A 102 -8.07 -12.98 6.17
C GLU A 102 -9.31 -12.12 6.39
N THR A 103 -9.65 -11.82 7.64
CA THR A 103 -10.76 -10.93 8.00
C THR A 103 -10.39 -9.44 7.99
N GLY A 104 -9.14 -9.09 7.67
CA GLY A 104 -8.69 -7.70 7.54
C GLY A 104 -8.47 -6.98 8.87
N ARG A 105 -8.37 -7.70 9.99
CA ARG A 105 -8.04 -7.13 11.30
C ARG A 105 -6.56 -6.78 11.43
N ILE A 106 -5.73 -7.55 10.73
CA ILE A 106 -4.30 -7.24 10.58
C ILE A 106 -3.86 -7.27 9.13
N THR A 107 -2.79 -6.57 8.82
CA THR A 107 -2.13 -6.62 7.51
C THR A 107 -0.67 -6.99 7.69
N ARG A 108 -0.29 -8.18 7.18
CA ARG A 108 1.10 -8.62 7.18
C ARG A 108 1.93 -7.66 6.32
N GLN A 109 2.94 -7.07 6.94
CA GLN A 109 3.87 -6.16 6.26
C GLN A 109 5.23 -6.24 6.97
N GLU A 110 6.29 -6.30 6.20
CA GLU A 110 7.64 -6.25 6.73
C GLU A 110 7.90 -4.89 7.40
N ALA A 111 8.53 -4.89 8.56
CA ALA A 111 8.66 -3.73 9.43
C ALA A 111 9.31 -2.53 8.73
N ALA A 112 10.47 -2.69 8.10
CA ALA A 112 11.14 -1.59 7.38
C ALA A 112 10.30 -1.05 6.22
N SER A 113 9.46 -1.89 5.59
CA SER A 113 8.54 -1.50 4.53
C SER A 113 7.39 -0.58 4.99
N MET A 114 7.20 -0.38 6.31
CA MET A 114 6.22 0.55 6.87
C MET A 114 6.74 2.00 6.89
N LEU A 115 8.04 2.19 6.89
CA LEU A 115 8.70 3.50 7.02
C LEU A 115 8.39 4.50 5.90
N PRO A 116 8.33 4.14 4.60
CA PRO A 116 8.05 5.10 3.53
C PRO A 116 6.79 5.93 3.76
N VAL A 117 5.74 5.32 4.28
CA VAL A 117 4.48 6.02 4.58
C VAL A 117 4.64 6.95 5.79
N ARG A 118 5.38 6.50 6.81
CA ARG A 118 5.64 7.27 8.04
C ARG A 118 6.47 8.53 7.81
N LEU A 119 7.27 8.57 6.74
CA LEU A 119 8.08 9.75 6.38
C LEU A 119 7.26 10.86 5.71
N LEU A 120 6.07 10.55 5.20
CA LEU A 120 5.23 11.53 4.54
C LEU A 120 4.46 12.38 5.56
N ASN A 121 4.36 13.67 5.30
CA ASN A 121 3.53 14.58 6.09
C ASN A 121 2.07 14.48 5.62
N LEU A 122 1.35 13.49 6.13
CA LEU A 122 -0.01 13.18 5.73
C LEU A 122 -1.04 13.96 6.54
N THR A 123 -2.05 14.46 5.85
CA THR A 123 -3.25 15.07 6.44
C THR A 123 -4.50 14.44 5.83
N GLN A 124 -5.64 14.67 6.44
CA GLN A 124 -6.92 14.18 5.91
C GLN A 124 -7.34 14.81 4.56
N GLU A 125 -6.64 15.85 4.12
CA GLU A 125 -6.86 16.49 2.81
C GLU A 125 -5.86 16.04 1.75
N THR A 126 -4.96 15.11 2.08
CA THR A 126 -3.91 14.64 1.19
C THR A 126 -4.46 13.79 0.07
N LEU A 127 -4.09 14.13 -1.16
CA LEU A 127 -4.19 13.26 -2.32
C LEU A 127 -2.83 12.59 -2.57
N ALA A 128 -2.73 11.30 -2.27
CA ALA A 128 -1.50 10.54 -2.36
C ALA A 128 -1.44 9.64 -3.61
N LEU A 129 -0.24 9.35 -4.10
CA LEU A 129 0.03 8.35 -5.14
C LEU A 129 1.01 7.30 -4.62
N ASP A 130 0.66 6.02 -4.76
CA ASP A 130 1.60 4.91 -4.69
C ASP A 130 1.88 4.45 -6.13
N MET A 131 3.12 4.66 -6.61
CA MET A 131 3.47 4.45 -8.02
C MET A 131 3.63 2.99 -8.39
N CYS A 132 3.91 2.11 -7.42
CA CYS A 132 4.18 0.68 -7.61
C CYS A 132 3.47 -0.14 -6.52
N ALA A 133 2.17 0.03 -6.40
CA ALA A 133 1.38 -0.28 -5.22
C ALA A 133 1.25 -1.77 -4.86
N ALA A 134 1.28 -2.69 -5.85
CA ALA A 134 1.02 -4.11 -5.56
C ALA A 134 2.16 -4.79 -4.79
N PRO A 135 1.82 -5.65 -3.84
CA PRO A 135 0.51 -6.22 -3.53
C PRO A 135 -0.44 -5.35 -2.69
N GLY A 136 -0.03 -4.16 -2.23
CA GLY A 136 -0.91 -3.21 -1.55
C GLY A 136 -0.51 -2.86 -0.12
N SER A 137 0.64 -3.31 0.38
CA SER A 137 1.02 -3.07 1.78
C SER A 137 1.16 -1.57 2.11
N LYS A 138 1.91 -0.80 1.30
CA LYS A 138 2.08 0.64 1.48
C LYS A 138 0.82 1.43 1.07
N ALA A 139 0.18 1.05 -0.05
CA ALA A 139 -1.06 1.69 -0.50
C ALA A 139 -2.19 1.57 0.52
N THR A 140 -2.35 0.41 1.18
CA THR A 140 -3.34 0.24 2.24
C THR A 140 -2.94 0.94 3.52
N GLN A 141 -1.65 1.03 3.85
CA GLN A 141 -1.15 1.83 4.97
C GLN A 141 -1.48 3.32 4.75
N LEU A 142 -1.16 3.86 3.57
CA LEU A 142 -1.55 5.24 3.19
C LEU A 142 -3.06 5.45 3.34
N ALA A 143 -3.87 4.50 2.87
CA ALA A 143 -5.32 4.63 2.91
C ALA A 143 -5.86 4.61 4.35
N GLU A 144 -5.30 3.80 5.24
CA GLU A 144 -5.66 3.81 6.66
C GLU A 144 -5.27 5.13 7.35
N GLU A 145 -4.08 5.66 7.09
CA GLU A 145 -3.62 6.92 7.69
C GLU A 145 -4.37 8.14 7.14
N LEU A 146 -4.87 8.08 5.91
CA LEU A 146 -5.64 9.16 5.26
C LEU A 146 -7.16 9.06 5.46
N HIS A 147 -7.65 7.98 6.04
CA HIS A 147 -9.09 7.80 6.28
C HIS A 147 -9.65 8.85 7.25
N PRO A 148 -10.88 9.40 7.04
CA PRO A 148 -11.85 9.04 6.00
C PRO A 148 -11.82 9.92 4.76
N LEU A 149 -11.12 11.06 4.73
CA LEU A 149 -11.28 12.10 3.70
C LEU A 149 -10.20 12.09 2.62
N GLY A 150 -8.93 11.82 3.00
CA GLY A 150 -7.82 11.77 2.05
C GLY A 150 -7.94 10.56 1.12
N VAL A 151 -7.28 10.63 -0.04
CA VAL A 151 -7.42 9.64 -1.12
C VAL A 151 -6.05 9.12 -1.56
N VAL A 152 -5.96 7.82 -1.77
CA VAL A 152 -4.80 7.15 -2.37
C VAL A 152 -5.12 6.72 -3.79
N VAL A 153 -4.34 7.18 -4.74
CA VAL A 153 -4.27 6.60 -6.09
C VAL A 153 -3.19 5.52 -6.07
N ALA A 154 -3.60 4.27 -6.20
CA ALA A 154 -2.73 3.11 -6.14
C ALA A 154 -2.53 2.52 -7.54
N ASN A 155 -1.29 2.56 -8.05
CA ASN A 155 -0.97 2.19 -9.42
C ASN A 155 -0.24 0.84 -9.51
N GLU A 156 -0.65 0.00 -10.45
CA GLU A 156 0.04 -1.25 -10.77
C GLU A 156 -0.14 -1.60 -12.25
N PRO A 157 0.93 -1.77 -13.04
CA PRO A 157 0.83 -2.10 -14.47
C PRO A 157 0.38 -3.53 -14.74
N VAL A 158 0.71 -4.50 -13.87
CA VAL A 158 0.50 -5.93 -14.11
C VAL A 158 -0.85 -6.39 -13.56
N SER A 159 -1.75 -6.84 -14.44
CA SER A 159 -3.13 -7.22 -14.08
C SER A 159 -3.23 -8.26 -12.96
N GLY A 160 -2.35 -9.27 -12.95
CA GLY A 160 -2.32 -10.29 -11.89
C GLY A 160 -2.00 -9.69 -10.51
N ARG A 161 -1.02 -8.79 -10.44
CA ARG A 161 -0.65 -8.08 -9.21
C ARG A 161 -1.71 -7.06 -8.80
N LEU A 162 -2.34 -6.40 -9.78
CA LEU A 162 -3.45 -5.47 -9.53
C LEU A 162 -4.63 -6.17 -8.85
N ASN A 163 -4.92 -7.42 -9.17
CA ASN A 163 -5.97 -8.20 -8.50
C ASN A 163 -5.66 -8.43 -7.02
N MET A 164 -4.39 -8.65 -6.65
CA MET A 164 -3.97 -8.75 -5.25
C MET A 164 -4.18 -7.43 -4.51
N LEU A 165 -3.81 -6.30 -5.12
CA LEU A 165 -4.05 -4.96 -4.57
C LEU A 165 -5.53 -4.71 -4.30
N VAL A 166 -6.40 -5.04 -5.27
CA VAL A 166 -7.86 -4.89 -5.14
C VAL A 166 -8.42 -5.80 -4.04
N SER A 167 -7.91 -7.03 -3.92
CA SER A 167 -8.30 -7.98 -2.86
C SER A 167 -7.92 -7.44 -1.48
N ASN A 168 -6.68 -6.96 -1.30
CA ASN A 168 -6.22 -6.38 -0.04
C ASN A 168 -7.03 -5.14 0.36
N ARG A 169 -7.32 -4.22 -0.58
CA ARG A 169 -8.21 -3.09 -0.33
C ARG A 169 -9.60 -3.54 0.17
N SER A 170 -10.19 -4.54 -0.51
CA SER A 170 -11.53 -5.03 -0.16
C SER A 170 -11.55 -5.71 1.21
N ARG A 171 -10.55 -6.53 1.51
CA ARG A 171 -10.37 -7.20 2.79
C ARG A 171 -10.30 -6.22 3.97
N LEU A 172 -9.68 -5.05 3.77
CA LEU A 172 -9.55 -4.00 4.78
C LEU A 172 -10.73 -3.02 4.82
N GLY A 173 -11.68 -3.11 3.89
CA GLY A 173 -12.83 -2.21 3.85
C GLY A 173 -12.53 -0.78 3.41
N LEU A 174 -11.42 -0.51 2.73
CA LEU A 174 -10.95 0.84 2.44
C LEU A 174 -11.67 1.47 1.25
N ALA A 175 -12.41 2.55 1.50
CA ALA A 175 -13.16 3.30 0.48
C ALA A 175 -12.33 4.40 -0.20
N ASN A 176 -11.25 4.84 0.40
CA ASN A 176 -10.46 5.98 -0.05
C ASN A 176 -9.31 5.60 -1.00
N MET A 177 -9.49 4.52 -1.77
CA MET A 177 -8.52 4.08 -2.77
C MET A 177 -9.08 4.15 -4.19
N VAL A 178 -8.32 4.74 -5.09
CA VAL A 178 -8.53 4.72 -6.55
C VAL A 178 -7.44 3.87 -7.17
N VAL A 179 -7.80 2.77 -7.84
CA VAL A 179 -6.84 1.84 -8.44
C VAL A 179 -6.67 2.16 -9.92
N THR A 180 -5.43 2.33 -10.37
CA THR A 180 -5.06 2.64 -11.75
C THR A 180 -4.14 1.58 -12.33
N GLN A 181 -4.12 1.49 -13.66
CA GLN A 181 -3.26 0.56 -14.40
C GLN A 181 -2.40 1.30 -15.42
N HIS A 182 -1.20 1.73 -14.97
CA HIS A 182 -0.20 2.38 -15.81
C HIS A 182 1.18 1.79 -15.59
N ASP A 183 2.02 1.83 -16.60
CA ASP A 183 3.46 1.83 -16.39
C ASP A 183 3.84 3.10 -15.60
N GLY A 184 4.52 2.93 -14.46
CA GLY A 184 4.88 4.05 -13.57
C GLY A 184 5.70 5.13 -14.29
N ARG A 185 6.54 4.75 -15.25
CA ARG A 185 7.33 5.68 -16.09
C ARG A 185 6.46 6.64 -16.92
N HIS A 186 5.25 6.20 -17.24
CA HIS A 186 4.29 6.92 -18.10
C HIS A 186 2.95 7.15 -17.42
N PHE A 187 2.94 7.22 -16.08
CA PHE A 187 1.70 7.43 -15.33
C PHE A 187 0.91 8.62 -15.90
N GLY A 188 -0.40 8.43 -16.08
CA GLY A 188 -1.31 9.45 -16.59
C GLY A 188 -1.35 10.68 -15.70
N ARG A 189 -1.67 11.85 -16.29
CA ARG A 189 -1.85 13.07 -15.51
C ARG A 189 -3.17 13.03 -14.76
N LEU A 190 -3.19 13.70 -13.62
CA LEU A 190 -4.41 14.06 -12.91
C LEU A 190 -4.65 15.58 -13.06
N PRO A 191 -5.79 16.11 -12.60
CA PRO A 191 -5.98 17.56 -12.55
C PRO A 191 -4.92 18.26 -11.69
N PRO A 192 -4.55 19.53 -12.02
CA PRO A 192 -3.72 20.34 -11.13
C PRO A 192 -4.38 20.49 -9.74
N PRO A 193 -3.59 20.72 -8.67
CA PRO A 193 -2.16 21.05 -8.65
C PRO A 193 -1.21 19.85 -8.76
N GLY A 194 -1.67 18.61 -8.65
CA GLY A 194 -0.88 17.39 -8.60
C GLY A 194 -1.14 16.60 -7.34
N PHE A 195 -0.23 15.71 -6.99
CA PHE A 195 -0.27 14.92 -5.75
C PHE A 195 0.42 15.66 -4.61
N ASP A 196 -0.16 15.58 -3.43
CA ASP A 196 0.40 16.18 -2.21
C ASP A 196 1.47 15.26 -1.60
N ALA A 197 1.33 13.93 -1.78
CA ALA A 197 2.27 12.93 -1.29
C ALA A 197 2.46 11.80 -2.33
N ILE A 198 3.69 11.32 -2.49
CA ILE A 198 4.02 10.21 -3.42
C ILE A 198 4.91 9.19 -2.73
N VAL A 199 4.55 7.91 -2.85
CA VAL A 199 5.43 6.78 -2.57
C VAL A 199 5.94 6.22 -3.90
N ALA A 200 7.25 6.26 -4.08
CA ALA A 200 7.99 5.63 -5.18
C ALA A 200 8.80 4.44 -4.63
N ASP A 201 8.10 3.41 -4.15
CA ASP A 201 8.70 2.12 -3.78
C ASP A 201 8.91 1.31 -5.06
N VAL A 202 10.03 1.59 -5.73
CA VAL A 202 10.25 1.15 -7.10
C VAL A 202 10.60 -0.34 -7.19
N PRO A 203 10.29 -1.02 -8.30
CA PRO A 203 10.82 -2.35 -8.56
C PRO A 203 12.35 -2.33 -8.47
N CYS A 204 12.92 -3.25 -7.71
CA CYS A 204 14.34 -3.38 -7.49
C CYS A 204 14.78 -4.85 -7.54
N THR A 205 16.08 -5.11 -7.46
CA THR A 205 16.62 -6.47 -7.44
C THR A 205 16.28 -7.23 -6.16
N GLY A 206 15.84 -6.54 -5.11
CA GLY A 206 15.51 -7.14 -3.83
C GLY A 206 16.72 -7.67 -3.06
N SER A 207 17.92 -7.16 -3.32
CA SER A 207 19.18 -7.63 -2.72
C SER A 207 19.19 -7.59 -1.18
N ALA A 208 18.31 -6.81 -0.56
CA ALA A 208 18.12 -6.77 0.89
C ALA A 208 17.05 -7.75 1.42
N THR A 209 16.42 -8.54 0.54
CA THR A 209 15.30 -9.43 0.92
C THR A 209 15.73 -10.88 1.20
N THR A 210 16.99 -11.13 1.41
CA THR A 210 17.60 -12.47 1.61
C THR A 210 16.92 -13.31 2.70
N ARG A 211 16.44 -12.66 3.76
CA ARG A 211 15.70 -13.29 4.86
C ARG A 211 14.31 -13.81 4.46
N LYS A 212 13.71 -13.21 3.42
CA LYS A 212 12.38 -13.53 2.91
C LYS A 212 12.45 -14.30 1.60
N ASN A 213 13.29 -13.84 0.65
CA ASN A 213 13.50 -14.44 -0.66
C ASN A 213 14.92 -14.99 -0.75
N ARG A 214 15.04 -16.31 -0.61
CA ARG A 214 16.34 -16.98 -0.59
C ARG A 214 17.00 -17.11 -1.96
N ASP A 215 16.20 -17.00 -3.05
CA ASP A 215 16.72 -17.11 -4.40
C ASP A 215 17.62 -15.92 -4.77
N VAL A 216 17.46 -14.79 -4.07
CA VAL A 216 18.34 -13.60 -4.21
C VAL A 216 19.82 -13.94 -4.03
N TRP A 217 20.17 -14.91 -3.17
CA TRP A 217 21.56 -15.33 -3.00
C TRP A 217 22.16 -15.91 -4.28
N TRP A 218 21.35 -16.54 -5.14
CA TRP A 218 21.76 -17.21 -6.36
C TRP A 218 21.64 -16.33 -7.59
N ASP A 219 20.60 -15.49 -7.62
CA ASP A 219 20.21 -14.77 -8.81
C ASP A 219 20.80 -13.36 -8.87
N TRP A 220 21.21 -12.79 -7.71
CA TRP A 220 21.68 -11.42 -7.69
C TRP A 220 23.15 -11.31 -8.11
N THR A 221 23.40 -10.37 -9.03
CA THR A 221 24.75 -9.93 -9.40
C THR A 221 24.75 -8.42 -9.62
N PRO A 222 25.94 -7.75 -9.56
CA PRO A 222 26.04 -6.29 -9.73
C PRO A 222 25.44 -5.74 -11.04
N LYS A 223 25.41 -6.54 -12.12
CA LYS A 223 24.77 -6.10 -13.40
C LYS A 223 23.25 -5.92 -13.27
N GLU A 224 22.59 -6.64 -12.37
CA GLU A 224 21.14 -6.56 -12.22
C GLU A 224 20.72 -5.19 -11.66
N GLY A 225 21.46 -4.63 -10.70
CA GLY A 225 21.24 -3.26 -10.23
C GLY A 225 21.44 -2.24 -11.36
N ARG A 226 22.52 -2.36 -12.13
CA ARG A 226 22.78 -1.49 -13.29
C ARG A 226 21.66 -1.59 -14.35
N ARG A 227 21.11 -2.78 -14.57
CA ARG A 227 20.00 -3.01 -15.50
C ARG A 227 18.69 -2.33 -15.03
N MET A 228 18.43 -2.33 -13.72
CA MET A 228 17.22 -1.74 -13.13
C MET A 228 17.26 -0.20 -13.07
N PHE A 229 18.42 0.38 -12.99
CA PHE A 229 18.65 1.80 -12.73
C PHE A 229 17.79 2.75 -13.57
N ASN A 230 17.82 2.63 -14.90
CA ASN A 230 17.08 3.55 -15.78
C ASN A 230 15.57 3.51 -15.54
N MET A 231 15.01 2.32 -15.30
CA MET A 231 13.59 2.17 -15.00
C MET A 231 13.24 2.84 -13.66
N GLN A 232 14.10 2.71 -12.65
CA GLN A 232 13.91 3.31 -11.33
C GLN A 232 13.98 4.83 -11.42
N VAL A 233 14.95 5.38 -12.13
CA VAL A 233 15.07 6.82 -12.42
C VAL A 233 13.83 7.33 -13.13
N ASP A 234 13.37 6.66 -14.18
CA ASP A 234 12.21 7.09 -14.96
C ASP A 234 10.92 7.11 -14.14
N ILE A 235 10.70 6.10 -13.28
CA ILE A 235 9.54 6.05 -12.37
C ILE A 235 9.62 7.21 -11.37
N ALA A 236 10.76 7.38 -10.71
CA ALA A 236 10.93 8.41 -9.69
C ALA A 236 10.85 9.83 -10.29
N MET A 237 11.43 10.06 -11.46
CA MET A 237 11.26 11.32 -12.20
C MET A 237 9.82 11.60 -12.59
N ARG A 238 9.08 10.56 -12.96
CA ARG A 238 7.66 10.71 -13.26
C ARG A 238 6.88 11.11 -12.01
N GLY A 239 7.15 10.48 -10.85
CA GLY A 239 6.60 10.88 -9.55
C GLY A 239 6.92 12.34 -9.23
N ALA A 240 8.19 12.72 -9.28
CA ALA A 240 8.64 14.09 -9.07
C ALA A 240 7.90 15.12 -9.94
N ALA A 241 7.68 14.79 -11.21
CA ALA A 241 6.97 15.68 -12.13
C ALA A 241 5.46 15.83 -11.82
N LEU A 242 4.87 14.88 -11.11
CA LEU A 242 3.45 14.87 -10.71
C LEU A 242 3.23 15.44 -9.30
N LEU A 243 4.29 15.71 -8.55
CA LEU A 243 4.24 16.22 -7.19
C LEU A 243 3.89 17.71 -7.18
N ALA A 244 2.87 18.10 -6.44
CA ALA A 244 2.51 19.50 -6.23
C ALA A 244 3.63 20.25 -5.48
N ALA A 245 3.72 21.56 -5.65
CA ALA A 245 4.69 22.35 -4.90
C ALA A 245 4.40 22.28 -3.40
N GLY A 246 5.45 22.08 -2.60
CA GLY A 246 5.34 21.82 -1.17
C GLY A 246 5.03 20.35 -0.83
N GLY A 247 4.65 19.53 -1.81
CA GLY A 247 4.37 18.11 -1.63
C GLY A 247 5.64 17.29 -1.35
N HIS A 248 5.46 16.08 -0.80
CA HIS A 248 6.54 15.19 -0.41
C HIS A 248 6.55 13.89 -1.21
N MET A 249 7.72 13.40 -1.57
CA MET A 249 7.90 12.11 -2.22
C MET A 249 8.95 11.27 -1.47
N VAL A 250 8.60 10.04 -1.16
CA VAL A 250 9.56 9.05 -0.65
C VAL A 250 9.95 8.11 -1.79
N TYR A 251 11.26 8.06 -2.08
CA TYR A 251 11.87 7.01 -2.88
C TYR A 251 12.36 5.91 -1.95
N SER A 252 12.02 4.66 -2.25
CA SER A 252 12.45 3.52 -1.43
C SER A 252 12.71 2.27 -2.26
N THR A 253 13.59 1.42 -1.74
CA THR A 253 13.88 0.09 -2.30
C THR A 253 14.15 -0.92 -1.18
N CYS A 254 13.92 -2.20 -1.46
CA CYS A 254 14.44 -3.31 -0.67
C CYS A 254 15.77 -3.83 -1.25
N SER A 255 16.67 -2.91 -1.62
CA SER A 255 18.01 -3.19 -2.15
C SER A 255 19.11 -2.62 -1.24
N ILE A 256 20.25 -3.31 -1.13
CA ILE A 256 21.47 -2.74 -0.53
C ILE A 256 22.39 -2.11 -1.59
N ASP A 257 22.10 -2.29 -2.89
CA ASP A 257 22.96 -1.83 -3.99
C ASP A 257 22.89 -0.29 -4.12
N PRO A 258 24.03 0.43 -3.99
CA PRO A 258 24.08 1.88 -4.17
C PRO A 258 23.63 2.35 -5.57
N ILE A 259 23.75 1.48 -6.58
CA ILE A 259 23.30 1.79 -7.95
C ILE A 259 21.77 1.95 -8.00
N GLU A 260 21.04 1.14 -7.26
CA GLU A 260 19.59 1.24 -7.16
C GLU A 260 19.11 2.29 -6.14
N ASN A 261 20.01 2.81 -5.34
CA ASN A 261 19.76 3.68 -4.20
C ASN A 261 20.31 5.09 -4.43
N GLU A 262 21.50 5.37 -3.93
CA GLU A 262 22.11 6.71 -3.98
C GLU A 262 22.38 7.21 -5.40
N ALA A 263 22.73 6.33 -6.33
CA ALA A 263 22.94 6.73 -7.72
C ALA A 263 21.64 7.24 -8.37
N VAL A 264 20.48 6.60 -8.05
CA VAL A 264 19.15 7.06 -8.51
C VAL A 264 18.81 8.41 -7.87
N VAL A 265 19.03 8.56 -6.56
CA VAL A 265 18.79 9.83 -5.84
C VAL A 265 19.67 10.95 -6.42
N ALA A 266 20.95 10.69 -6.65
CA ALA A 266 21.87 11.65 -7.27
C ALA A 266 21.37 12.09 -8.66
N GLU A 267 20.89 11.15 -9.47
CA GLU A 267 20.36 11.46 -10.81
C GLU A 267 19.06 12.29 -10.74
N LEU A 268 18.21 12.05 -9.76
CA LEU A 268 17.02 12.87 -9.51
C LEU A 268 17.42 14.30 -9.14
N LEU A 269 18.39 14.49 -8.24
CA LEU A 269 18.85 15.82 -7.85
C LEU A 269 19.46 16.60 -9.02
N ARG A 270 20.20 15.93 -9.93
CA ARG A 270 20.73 16.56 -11.15
C ARG A 270 19.65 17.00 -12.11
N ARG A 271 18.62 16.18 -12.32
CA ARG A 271 17.61 16.38 -13.36
C ARG A 271 16.37 17.13 -12.89
N CYS A 272 16.15 17.23 -11.58
CA CYS A 272 14.98 17.87 -10.96
C CYS A 272 15.41 18.97 -9.99
N PRO A 273 15.87 20.14 -10.46
CA PRO A 273 16.35 21.23 -9.59
C PRO A 273 15.26 21.81 -8.68
N TYR A 274 14.00 21.46 -8.93
CA TYR A 274 12.84 21.81 -8.11
C TYR A 274 12.64 20.86 -6.92
N LEU A 275 13.41 19.78 -6.83
CA LEU A 275 13.40 18.88 -5.67
C LEU A 275 14.47 19.26 -4.66
N GLU A 276 14.16 19.02 -3.40
CA GLU A 276 15.09 19.05 -2.29
C GLU A 276 15.06 17.68 -1.58
N LEU A 277 16.23 17.15 -1.25
CA LEU A 277 16.35 15.94 -0.44
C LEU A 277 16.39 16.34 1.04
N LEU A 278 15.31 16.04 1.76
CA LEU A 278 15.16 16.42 3.16
C LEU A 278 15.91 15.46 4.08
N PRO A 279 16.46 15.94 5.21
CA PRO A 279 16.95 15.08 6.27
C PRO A 279 15.80 14.31 6.92
N ILE A 280 16.06 13.04 7.26
CA ILE A 280 15.17 12.21 8.06
C ILE A 280 15.63 12.32 9.51
N ASP A 281 14.76 12.79 10.40
CA ASP A 281 15.05 12.90 11.83
C ASP A 281 14.89 11.54 12.52
N ASP A 282 16.01 10.92 12.88
CA ASP A 282 16.04 9.62 13.52
C ASP A 282 15.38 9.63 14.91
N ALA A 283 15.34 10.80 15.59
CA ALA A 283 14.73 10.94 16.92
C ALA A 283 13.21 10.71 16.91
N VAL A 284 12.56 10.83 15.75
CA VAL A 284 11.12 10.56 15.59
C VAL A 284 10.80 9.04 15.64
N TYR A 285 11.82 8.19 15.50
CA TYR A 285 11.70 6.73 15.44
C TYR A 285 12.47 6.05 16.58
N PRO A 286 12.01 6.14 17.83
CA PRO A 286 12.74 5.62 18.98
C PRO A 286 12.99 4.12 18.88
N GLY A 287 14.25 3.72 19.07
CA GLY A 287 14.68 2.33 18.97
C GLY A 287 14.97 1.80 17.56
N LEU A 288 14.78 2.63 16.52
CA LEU A 288 15.14 2.27 15.15
C LEU A 288 16.55 2.79 14.83
N VAL A 289 17.43 1.91 14.40
CA VAL A 289 18.79 2.25 13.95
C VAL A 289 18.79 2.45 12.44
N MET A 290 19.13 3.67 12.00
CA MET A 290 19.27 4.02 10.59
C MET A 290 20.66 4.57 10.32
N HIS A 291 21.25 4.20 9.19
CA HIS A 291 22.54 4.72 8.76
C HIS A 291 22.35 5.80 7.68
N PRO A 292 23.22 6.81 7.62
CA PRO A 292 23.19 7.80 6.55
C PRO A 292 23.44 7.14 5.18
N GLY A 293 22.98 7.78 4.12
CA GLY A 293 23.31 7.40 2.75
C GLY A 293 24.79 7.59 2.44
N LEU A 294 25.22 6.96 1.38
CA LEU A 294 26.62 6.95 0.92
C LEU A 294 26.88 8.15 -0.02
N ASP A 295 27.99 8.83 0.17
CA ASP A 295 28.51 9.84 -0.77
C ASP A 295 29.50 9.25 -1.78
N SER A 296 29.94 8.01 -1.55
CA SER A 296 30.79 7.23 -2.43
C SER A 296 30.49 5.74 -2.32
N TRP A 297 30.72 5.00 -3.39
CA TRP A 297 30.53 3.54 -3.46
C TRP A 297 31.42 2.89 -4.51
N PRO A 298 31.83 1.62 -4.32
CA PRO A 298 32.58 0.89 -5.32
C PRO A 298 31.72 0.48 -6.51
N LEU A 299 32.33 0.38 -7.69
CA LEU A 299 31.75 -0.34 -8.82
C LEU A 299 32.29 -1.76 -8.82
N LEU A 300 31.42 -2.74 -8.96
CA LEU A 300 31.78 -4.15 -8.89
C LEU A 300 31.59 -4.83 -10.26
N ASP A 301 32.49 -5.76 -10.55
CA ASP A 301 32.27 -6.73 -11.62
C ASP A 301 31.24 -7.79 -11.21
N GLU A 302 30.95 -8.74 -12.10
CA GLU A 302 29.96 -9.79 -11.86
C GLU A 302 30.32 -10.78 -10.74
N ASN A 303 31.60 -10.82 -10.35
CA ASN A 303 32.10 -11.66 -9.27
C ASN A 303 32.15 -10.92 -7.92
N GLY A 304 31.81 -9.63 -7.90
CA GLY A 304 31.85 -8.79 -6.71
C GLY A 304 33.22 -8.17 -6.42
N ALA A 305 34.17 -8.22 -7.37
CA ALA A 305 35.45 -7.54 -7.26
C ALA A 305 35.32 -6.05 -7.64
N VAL A 306 36.04 -5.18 -6.92
CA VAL A 306 36.07 -3.75 -7.20
C VAL A 306 36.77 -3.50 -8.54
N VAL A 307 36.18 -2.61 -9.35
CA VAL A 307 36.74 -2.17 -10.64
C VAL A 307 37.05 -0.69 -10.54
N ASP A 308 38.35 -0.36 -10.60
CA ASP A 308 38.88 1.01 -10.44
C ASP A 308 39.37 1.62 -11.76
N GLU A 309 39.79 0.79 -12.72
CA GLU A 309 40.28 1.21 -14.01
C GLU A 309 39.18 1.80 -14.89
N ALA A 310 39.32 3.03 -15.36
CA ALA A 310 38.31 3.76 -16.12
C ALA A 310 37.82 3.02 -17.38
N GLU A 311 38.68 2.28 -18.06
CA GLU A 311 38.33 1.47 -19.24
C GLU A 311 37.54 0.24 -18.83
N ALA A 312 37.94 -0.45 -17.76
CA ALA A 312 37.23 -1.60 -17.21
C ALA A 312 35.84 -1.22 -16.67
N ILE A 313 35.71 -0.06 -16.00
CA ILE A 313 34.41 0.48 -15.56
C ILE A 313 33.48 0.69 -16.75
N ARG A 314 33.96 1.28 -17.86
CA ARG A 314 33.13 1.50 -19.06
C ARG A 314 32.75 0.20 -19.76
N ALA A 315 33.50 -0.86 -19.56
CA ALA A 315 33.20 -2.18 -20.11
C ALA A 315 32.20 -2.98 -19.27
N LEU A 316 31.82 -2.53 -18.07
CA LEU A 316 30.83 -3.23 -17.24
C LEU A 316 29.48 -3.33 -17.95
N PRO A 317 28.79 -4.49 -17.88
CA PRO A 317 27.47 -4.65 -18.47
C PRO A 317 26.47 -3.61 -17.95
N PHE A 318 25.70 -3.02 -18.87
CA PHE A 318 24.70 -1.97 -18.59
C PHE A 318 25.27 -0.70 -17.92
N PHE A 319 26.57 -0.45 -18.01
CA PHE A 319 27.19 0.73 -17.42
C PHE A 319 26.61 2.04 -17.98
N SER A 320 26.48 3.03 -17.11
CA SER A 320 26.20 4.43 -17.42
C SER A 320 27.04 5.33 -16.52
N ASN A 321 27.44 6.49 -17.01
CA ASN A 321 28.12 7.49 -16.17
C ASN A 321 27.27 7.94 -14.97
N ALA A 322 25.95 7.76 -15.04
CA ALA A 322 25.07 8.05 -13.91
C ALA A 322 25.29 7.10 -12.70
N HIS A 323 25.90 5.92 -12.93
CA HIS A 323 26.23 4.97 -11.85
C HIS A 323 27.45 5.39 -11.03
N LEU A 324 28.27 6.31 -11.54
CA LEU A 324 29.44 6.80 -10.82
C LEU A 324 29.03 7.60 -9.58
N PRO A 325 29.71 7.40 -8.44
CA PRO A 325 29.55 8.29 -7.30
C PRO A 325 29.95 9.72 -7.67
N PRO A 326 29.41 10.75 -7.00
CA PRO A 326 29.68 12.15 -7.33
C PRO A 326 31.16 12.49 -7.47
N ALA A 327 32.01 11.96 -6.59
CA ALA A 327 33.45 12.22 -6.59
C ALA A 327 34.20 11.71 -7.84
N LEU A 328 33.65 10.73 -8.57
CA LEU A 328 34.25 10.17 -9.79
C LEU A 328 33.68 10.77 -11.07
N LYS A 329 32.78 11.73 -10.99
CA LYS A 329 32.27 12.45 -12.16
C LYS A 329 33.23 13.55 -12.59
N SER A 330 33.32 13.76 -13.90
CA SER A 330 34.30 14.68 -14.49
C SER A 330 34.05 16.14 -14.07
N SER A 331 35.11 16.93 -14.10
CA SER A 331 35.34 18.23 -13.48
C SER A 331 34.46 19.41 -13.94
N ASP A 332 33.61 19.28 -14.95
CA ASP A 332 32.89 20.42 -15.52
C ASP A 332 31.75 20.93 -14.63
N ASP A 333 31.39 20.19 -13.57
CA ASP A 333 30.32 20.53 -12.62
C ASP A 333 30.63 20.10 -11.18
N SER A 334 31.89 20.29 -10.77
CA SER A 334 32.42 19.80 -9.49
C SER A 334 31.65 20.36 -8.26
N GLU A 335 31.16 21.59 -8.32
CA GLU A 335 30.40 22.22 -7.23
C GLU A 335 29.03 21.55 -7.06
N THR A 336 28.33 21.32 -8.14
CA THR A 336 27.05 20.59 -8.12
C THR A 336 27.21 19.17 -7.58
N GLU A 337 28.25 18.43 -8.00
CA GLU A 337 28.47 17.06 -7.51
C GLU A 337 28.85 17.03 -6.02
N GLN A 338 29.58 18.04 -5.50
CA GLN A 338 29.87 18.18 -4.07
C GLN A 338 28.57 18.42 -3.25
N VAL A 339 27.69 19.29 -3.74
CA VAL A 339 26.38 19.54 -3.12
C VAL A 339 25.55 18.26 -3.09
N ILE A 340 25.52 17.50 -4.19
CA ILE A 340 24.81 16.22 -4.28
C ILE A 340 25.42 15.22 -3.29
N ALA A 341 26.74 15.06 -3.23
CA ALA A 341 27.40 14.16 -2.29
C ALA A 341 27.03 14.47 -0.83
N ALA A 342 27.03 15.75 -0.47
CA ALA A 342 26.62 16.20 0.85
C ALA A 342 25.14 15.88 1.13
N ALA A 343 24.26 16.11 0.15
CA ALA A 343 22.82 15.84 0.27
C ALA A 343 22.53 14.34 0.44
N LEU A 344 23.28 13.44 -0.24
CA LEU A 344 23.05 12.00 -0.15
C LEU A 344 23.12 11.45 1.28
N LYS A 345 23.81 12.12 2.20
CA LYS A 345 23.85 11.78 3.63
C LYS A 345 22.48 11.92 4.32
N ASN A 346 21.53 12.62 3.72
CA ASN A 346 20.15 12.70 4.18
C ASN A 346 19.35 11.41 3.91
N CYS A 347 19.80 10.57 2.98
CA CYS A 347 19.21 9.23 2.82
C CYS A 347 19.41 8.38 4.06
N ARG A 348 18.60 7.34 4.18
CA ARG A 348 18.72 6.35 5.27
C ARG A 348 18.81 4.94 4.71
N ARG A 349 19.70 4.16 5.32
CA ARG A 349 19.90 2.73 5.08
C ARG A 349 19.59 1.95 6.34
N LEU A 350 18.78 0.92 6.21
CA LEU A 350 18.53 -0.08 7.26
C LEU A 350 19.25 -1.37 6.89
N TRP A 351 19.88 -1.96 7.88
CA TRP A 351 20.55 -3.26 7.73
C TRP A 351 19.89 -4.30 8.60
N PRO A 352 19.84 -5.58 8.18
CA PRO A 352 19.18 -6.65 8.93
C PRO A 352 19.65 -6.81 10.37
N MET A 353 20.96 -6.60 10.61
CA MET A 353 21.59 -6.78 11.93
C MET A 353 21.24 -5.70 12.96
N ASP A 354 20.76 -4.54 12.51
CA ASP A 354 20.54 -3.40 13.42
C ASP A 354 19.15 -3.45 14.09
N ASN A 355 18.13 -3.97 13.38
CA ASN A 355 16.74 -3.88 13.81
C ASN A 355 15.97 -5.21 13.73
N ASP A 356 16.64 -6.31 13.45
CA ASP A 356 16.04 -7.62 13.14
C ASP A 356 14.98 -7.56 12.01
N THR A 357 15.19 -6.67 11.03
CA THR A 357 14.32 -6.43 9.87
C THR A 357 14.93 -6.95 8.57
N GLY A 358 14.29 -6.72 7.44
CA GLY A 358 14.94 -6.71 6.13
C GLY A 358 15.85 -5.49 5.98
N GLY A 359 16.76 -5.52 5.01
CA GLY A 359 17.46 -4.29 4.63
C GLY A 359 16.54 -3.39 3.80
N PHE A 360 16.72 -2.07 3.92
CA PHE A 360 15.86 -1.11 3.25
C PHE A 360 16.60 0.21 2.96
N PHE A 361 16.14 0.94 1.95
CA PHE A 361 16.67 2.26 1.60
C PHE A 361 15.53 3.29 1.52
N LEU A 362 15.82 4.51 2.00
CA LEU A 362 14.86 5.61 2.09
C LEU A 362 15.50 6.93 1.66
N ALA A 363 14.77 7.69 0.84
CA ALA A 363 15.10 9.07 0.52
C ALA A 363 13.80 9.90 0.49
N LEU A 364 13.75 10.97 1.29
CA LEU A 364 12.61 11.86 1.41
C LEU A 364 12.87 13.15 0.62
N PHE A 365 12.04 13.39 -0.38
CA PHE A 365 12.09 14.60 -1.21
C PHE A 365 10.92 15.53 -0.92
N GLN A 366 11.15 16.83 -1.09
CA GLN A 366 10.11 17.84 -1.19
C GLN A 366 10.21 18.58 -2.54
N HIS A 367 9.07 18.84 -3.17
CA HIS A 367 9.02 19.82 -4.25
C HIS A 367 9.08 21.23 -3.63
N ARG A 368 10.15 21.98 -3.92
CA ARG A 368 10.35 23.32 -3.37
C ARG A 368 9.17 24.24 -3.70
N PRO A 369 8.52 24.86 -2.71
CA PRO A 369 7.37 25.74 -2.97
C PRO A 369 7.70 26.91 -3.89
N GLU A 370 8.88 27.50 -3.75
CA GLU A 370 9.35 28.63 -4.56
C GLU A 370 9.60 28.27 -6.04
N ALA A 371 9.84 26.98 -6.33
CA ALA A 371 9.97 26.52 -7.71
C ALA A 371 8.63 26.50 -8.46
N SER A 372 7.51 26.61 -7.76
CA SER A 372 6.16 26.73 -8.34
C SER A 372 5.25 27.57 -7.45
N PRO A 373 5.33 28.92 -7.54
CA PRO A 373 4.48 29.81 -6.74
C PRO A 373 2.97 29.53 -6.89
N GLU A 374 2.54 29.03 -8.05
CA GLU A 374 1.16 28.63 -8.32
C GLU A 374 0.77 27.29 -7.67
N GLY A 375 1.69 26.61 -7.00
CA GLY A 375 1.48 25.30 -6.40
C GLY A 375 1.35 24.14 -7.39
N ILE A 376 1.54 24.37 -8.69
CA ILE A 376 1.26 23.41 -9.76
C ILE A 376 2.48 22.51 -10.03
N ALA A 377 2.27 21.21 -10.09
CA ALA A 377 3.29 20.22 -10.43
C ALA A 377 3.93 20.47 -11.81
N GLN A 378 5.22 20.14 -11.95
CA GLN A 378 6.00 20.38 -13.18
C GLN A 378 5.39 19.76 -14.43
N ALA A 379 4.70 18.63 -14.31
CA ALA A 379 4.02 17.98 -15.43
C ALA A 379 2.96 18.86 -16.14
N TYR A 380 2.45 19.90 -15.47
CA TYR A 380 1.41 20.77 -16.01
C TYR A 380 1.91 22.11 -16.50
N ARG A 381 3.18 22.44 -16.25
CA ARG A 381 3.78 23.68 -16.72
C ARG A 381 3.94 23.64 -18.23
N SER A 382 3.39 24.67 -18.89
CA SER A 382 3.58 24.84 -20.32
C SER A 382 5.00 25.33 -20.61
N LYS A 383 5.65 24.77 -21.63
CA LYS A 383 6.92 25.32 -22.13
C LYS A 383 6.74 26.62 -22.94
N ARG A 384 5.50 26.98 -23.26
CA ARG A 384 5.15 28.23 -23.96
C ARG A 384 4.29 29.09 -23.04
N GLU A 385 4.71 30.31 -22.81
CA GLU A 385 3.82 31.36 -22.32
C GLU A 385 2.63 31.44 -23.28
N ARG A 386 1.45 31.35 -22.75
CA ARG A 386 0.23 31.37 -23.56
C ARG A 386 -0.25 32.80 -23.69
N GLU A 387 -0.59 33.21 -24.91
CA GLU A 387 -1.18 34.54 -25.17
C GLU A 387 -2.47 34.75 -24.35
N PRO A 388 -2.71 35.97 -23.85
CA PRO A 388 -3.95 36.29 -23.16
C PRO A 388 -5.17 35.94 -24.02
N GLY A 389 -6.12 35.22 -23.45
CA GLY A 389 -7.33 34.77 -24.13
C GLY A 389 -7.25 33.43 -24.87
N TRP A 390 -6.10 32.76 -24.85
CA TRP A 390 -6.01 31.41 -25.41
C TRP A 390 -6.92 30.42 -24.66
N LYS A 391 -7.73 29.66 -25.42
CA LYS A 391 -8.57 28.59 -24.88
C LYS A 391 -8.07 27.23 -25.36
N PRO A 392 -7.92 26.26 -24.47
CA PRO A 392 -7.47 24.92 -24.86
C PRO A 392 -8.51 24.24 -25.75
N LYS A 393 -8.05 23.50 -26.75
CA LYS A 393 -8.92 22.60 -27.51
C LYS A 393 -9.31 21.43 -26.60
N MET A 394 -10.61 21.23 -26.44
CA MET A 394 -11.12 20.11 -25.66
C MET A 394 -11.01 18.80 -26.42
N ARG A 395 -10.47 17.79 -25.78
CA ARG A 395 -10.44 16.42 -26.28
C ARG A 395 -11.79 15.75 -26.06
N VAL A 396 -12.08 14.75 -26.87
CA VAL A 396 -13.26 13.90 -26.68
C VAL A 396 -12.83 12.72 -25.80
N ALA A 397 -13.48 12.55 -24.65
CA ALA A 397 -13.27 11.39 -23.82
C ALA A 397 -13.86 10.12 -24.48
N PRO A 398 -13.19 8.96 -24.39
CA PRO A 398 -13.78 7.70 -24.84
C PRO A 398 -15.12 7.44 -24.14
N LYS A 399 -16.08 6.89 -24.88
CA LYS A 399 -17.35 6.50 -24.27
C LYS A 399 -17.14 5.40 -23.23
N PRO A 400 -17.83 5.48 -22.07
CA PRO A 400 -17.76 4.42 -21.06
C PRO A 400 -18.21 3.06 -21.65
N THR A 401 -17.54 2.00 -21.23
CA THR A 401 -17.92 0.60 -21.49
C THR A 401 -18.62 0.02 -20.25
N VAL A 402 -19.18 -1.17 -20.37
CA VAL A 402 -19.83 -1.89 -19.24
C VAL A 402 -18.90 -2.06 -18.03
N ASN A 403 -17.59 -2.12 -18.25
CA ASN A 403 -16.59 -2.26 -17.19
C ASN A 403 -15.97 -0.93 -16.73
N SER A 404 -16.38 0.19 -17.29
CA SER A 404 -15.92 1.51 -16.86
C SER A 404 -16.47 1.85 -15.47
N VAL A 405 -15.67 2.55 -14.70
CA VAL A 405 -16.15 3.20 -13.46
C VAL A 405 -16.78 4.52 -13.86
N ILE A 406 -18.05 4.69 -13.54
CA ILE A 406 -18.83 5.91 -13.82
C ILE A 406 -19.45 6.44 -12.53
N LEU A 407 -19.76 7.71 -12.49
CA LEU A 407 -20.58 8.27 -11.42
C LEU A 407 -21.95 7.59 -11.44
N ALA A 408 -22.47 7.20 -10.28
CA ALA A 408 -23.78 6.53 -10.20
C ALA A 408 -24.88 7.50 -10.64
N GLU A 409 -25.87 6.99 -11.39
CA GLU A 409 -27.06 7.75 -11.75
C GLU A 409 -27.87 8.13 -10.50
N ASP A 410 -28.34 9.38 -10.41
CA ASP A 410 -29.01 9.87 -9.21
C ASP A 410 -30.19 9.00 -8.78
N ALA A 411 -31.03 8.55 -9.72
CA ALA A 411 -32.17 7.68 -9.40
C ALA A 411 -31.77 6.35 -8.74
N ILE A 412 -30.67 5.74 -9.20
CA ILE A 412 -30.17 4.47 -8.63
C ILE A 412 -29.50 4.75 -7.28
N LYS A 413 -28.70 5.81 -7.20
CA LYS A 413 -28.05 6.25 -5.97
C LYS A 413 -29.09 6.50 -4.87
N ASP A 414 -30.08 7.36 -5.15
CA ASP A 414 -31.09 7.77 -4.17
C ASP A 414 -31.91 6.56 -3.69
N HIS A 415 -32.30 5.67 -4.61
CA HIS A 415 -32.97 4.41 -4.25
C HIS A 415 -32.15 3.54 -3.27
N VAL A 416 -30.84 3.36 -3.51
CA VAL A 416 -30.00 2.51 -2.64
C VAL A 416 -29.73 3.20 -1.30
N MET A 417 -29.51 4.51 -1.30
CA MET A 417 -29.31 5.27 -0.07
C MET A 417 -30.55 5.24 0.81
N GLU A 418 -31.75 5.42 0.22
CA GLU A 418 -33.04 5.31 0.93
C GLU A 418 -33.28 3.88 1.46
N LEU A 419 -32.98 2.86 0.64
CA LEU A 419 -33.14 1.44 1.01
C LEU A 419 -32.40 1.09 2.30
N TYR A 420 -31.18 1.63 2.49
CA TYR A 420 -30.39 1.39 3.69
C TYR A 420 -30.42 2.56 4.70
N GLY A 421 -31.14 3.64 4.40
CA GLY A 421 -31.25 4.82 5.28
C GLY A 421 -29.92 5.53 5.50
N MET A 422 -29.08 5.55 4.48
CA MET A 422 -27.77 6.20 4.52
C MET A 422 -27.85 7.64 4.00
N ASP A 423 -27.06 8.54 4.62
CA ASP A 423 -26.79 9.84 4.04
C ASP A 423 -25.77 9.71 2.89
N ALA A 424 -26.12 10.24 1.74
CA ALA A 424 -25.22 10.27 0.57
C ALA A 424 -24.18 11.40 0.62
N ALA A 425 -24.38 12.44 1.43
CA ALA A 425 -23.55 13.64 1.44
C ALA A 425 -22.06 13.38 1.78
N PRO A 426 -21.70 12.46 2.70
CA PRO A 426 -20.31 12.17 3.01
C PRO A 426 -19.55 11.41 1.90
N TYR A 427 -20.22 10.99 0.82
CA TYR A 427 -19.65 10.10 -0.18
C TYR A 427 -19.76 10.63 -1.60
N SER A 428 -18.81 10.26 -2.44
CA SER A 428 -18.99 10.17 -3.89
C SER A 428 -19.33 8.72 -4.24
N ILE A 429 -20.37 8.53 -5.05
CA ILE A 429 -20.96 7.21 -5.31
C ILE A 429 -20.72 6.81 -6.76
N TRP A 430 -20.12 5.66 -6.95
CA TRP A 430 -19.61 5.18 -8.23
C TRP A 430 -20.26 3.86 -8.61
N GLN A 431 -20.50 3.65 -9.89
CA GLN A 431 -21.03 2.40 -10.42
C GLN A 431 -20.01 1.72 -11.35
N ARG A 432 -19.92 0.39 -11.25
CA ARG A 432 -19.19 -0.46 -12.19
C ARG A 432 -19.98 -1.74 -12.42
N GLY A 433 -20.65 -1.82 -13.55
CA GLY A 433 -21.58 -2.92 -13.83
C GLY A 433 -22.68 -3.01 -12.77
N LYS A 434 -22.78 -4.16 -12.09
CA LYS A 434 -23.77 -4.43 -11.04
C LYS A 434 -23.30 -4.03 -9.62
N ARG A 435 -22.21 -3.30 -9.49
CA ARG A 435 -21.66 -2.89 -8.19
C ARG A 435 -21.78 -1.39 -8.01
N MET A 436 -22.15 -0.98 -6.82
CA MET A 436 -22.14 0.41 -6.38
C MET A 436 -21.06 0.56 -5.31
N ASN A 437 -20.17 1.53 -5.51
CA ASN A 437 -19.00 1.77 -4.68
C ASN A 437 -19.14 3.11 -3.96
N LEU A 438 -18.70 3.15 -2.72
CA LEU A 438 -18.53 4.38 -1.93
C LEU A 438 -17.07 4.83 -1.98
N ALA A 439 -16.86 6.13 -2.09
CA ALA A 439 -15.55 6.76 -1.99
C ALA A 439 -15.67 8.16 -1.36
N PRO A 440 -14.57 8.74 -0.81
CA PRO A 440 -14.60 10.11 -0.33
C PRO A 440 -14.98 11.12 -1.44
N PRO A 441 -15.59 12.26 -1.08
CA PRO A 441 -15.94 13.32 -2.04
C PRO A 441 -14.73 13.83 -2.84
N MET A 442 -13.53 13.79 -2.27
CA MET A 442 -12.28 14.18 -2.92
C MET A 442 -12.03 13.46 -4.24
N VAL A 443 -12.43 12.19 -4.37
CA VAL A 443 -12.32 11.46 -5.66
C VAL A 443 -13.06 12.19 -6.76
N LYS A 444 -14.27 12.69 -6.47
CA LYS A 444 -15.07 13.44 -7.43
C LYS A 444 -14.47 14.84 -7.66
N THR A 445 -14.19 15.57 -6.60
CA THR A 445 -13.80 16.99 -6.70
C THR A 445 -12.36 17.19 -7.21
N ARG A 446 -11.39 16.34 -6.83
CA ARG A 446 -9.97 16.45 -7.21
C ARG A 446 -9.60 15.66 -8.47
N LEU A 447 -10.30 14.55 -8.79
CA LEU A 447 -9.90 13.66 -9.87
C LEU A 447 -10.87 13.61 -11.04
N TYR A 448 -12.15 13.92 -10.85
CA TYR A 448 -13.18 13.72 -11.87
C TYR A 448 -13.79 15.00 -12.41
N ASP A 449 -14.13 15.95 -11.56
CA ASP A 449 -14.84 17.21 -11.95
C ASP A 449 -13.91 18.30 -12.51
N GLN A 450 -12.65 17.99 -12.74
CA GLN A 450 -11.64 18.94 -13.20
C GLN A 450 -11.18 18.63 -14.63
N THR A 451 -10.73 19.65 -15.36
CA THR A 451 -10.07 19.46 -16.64
C THR A 451 -8.60 19.09 -16.45
N VAL A 452 -8.05 18.26 -17.34
CA VAL A 452 -6.64 17.85 -17.29
C VAL A 452 -5.88 18.36 -18.51
N PRO A 453 -4.95 19.33 -18.36
CA PRO A 453 -4.18 19.90 -19.46
C PRO A 453 -3.18 18.89 -20.03
N THR A 454 -2.95 18.96 -21.35
CA THR A 454 -1.94 18.18 -22.06
C THR A 454 -0.74 19.05 -22.48
N ASN A 455 0.38 18.41 -22.82
CA ASN A 455 1.56 19.12 -23.35
C ASN A 455 1.33 19.78 -24.71
N LYS A 456 0.26 19.40 -25.42
CA LYS A 456 -0.03 19.89 -26.79
C LYS A 456 -1.01 21.06 -26.80
N GLY A 457 -1.29 21.67 -25.64
CA GLY A 457 -2.26 22.77 -25.57
C GLY A 457 -3.71 22.33 -25.70
N GLU A 458 -4.02 21.08 -25.44
CA GLU A 458 -5.38 20.52 -25.37
C GLU A 458 -5.71 20.20 -23.91
N CYS A 459 -6.99 19.99 -23.61
CA CYS A 459 -7.46 19.55 -22.30
C CYS A 459 -8.39 18.34 -22.41
N TRP A 460 -8.28 17.42 -21.49
CA TRP A 460 -9.34 16.43 -21.24
C TRP A 460 -10.48 17.11 -20.48
N PRO A 461 -11.74 16.81 -20.80
CA PRO A 461 -12.89 17.44 -20.15
C PRO A 461 -13.04 16.94 -18.70
N ALA A 462 -13.72 17.74 -17.87
CA ALA A 462 -14.29 17.30 -16.61
C ALA A 462 -15.34 16.20 -16.84
N GLY A 463 -15.68 15.43 -15.80
CA GLY A 463 -16.62 14.32 -15.90
C GLY A 463 -15.99 13.03 -16.45
N THR A 464 -14.66 12.92 -16.40
CA THR A 464 -13.90 11.73 -16.80
C THR A 464 -12.61 11.60 -16.02
N PHE A 465 -12.11 10.39 -15.85
CA PHE A 465 -10.78 10.13 -15.28
C PHE A 465 -9.63 10.26 -16.29
N HIS A 466 -9.91 10.49 -17.57
CA HIS A 466 -8.83 10.59 -18.56
C HIS A 466 -7.88 11.75 -18.27
N PRO A 467 -6.58 11.54 -18.47
CA PRO A 467 -5.92 10.38 -19.10
C PRO A 467 -5.56 9.24 -18.12
N MET A 468 -5.99 9.28 -16.85
CA MET A 468 -5.75 8.17 -15.93
C MET A 468 -6.59 6.95 -16.33
N ARG A 469 -5.97 5.77 -16.33
CA ARG A 469 -6.63 4.48 -16.57
C ARG A 469 -7.15 3.92 -15.26
N VAL A 470 -8.23 4.50 -14.75
CA VAL A 470 -8.87 4.08 -13.51
C VAL A 470 -9.60 2.76 -13.73
N VAL A 471 -9.33 1.77 -12.89
CA VAL A 471 -9.93 0.42 -12.93
C VAL A 471 -10.91 0.21 -11.79
N HIS A 472 -10.64 0.79 -10.62
CA HIS A 472 -11.53 0.75 -9.47
C HIS A 472 -11.53 2.10 -8.73
N VAL A 473 -12.68 2.43 -8.16
CA VAL A 473 -12.85 3.58 -7.25
C VAL A 473 -13.56 3.10 -6.01
N GLY A 474 -13.03 3.47 -4.85
CA GLY A 474 -13.65 3.22 -3.57
C GLY A 474 -13.86 1.74 -3.25
N ILE A 475 -14.74 1.45 -2.30
CA ILE A 475 -15.11 0.09 -1.90
C ILE A 475 -16.47 -0.29 -2.49
N PRO A 476 -16.64 -1.51 -3.05
CA PRO A 476 -17.96 -1.99 -3.43
C PRO A 476 -18.82 -2.23 -2.17
N ALA A 477 -19.76 -1.33 -1.94
CA ALA A 477 -20.65 -1.39 -0.78
C ALA A 477 -21.94 -2.18 -1.07
N PHE A 478 -22.40 -2.12 -2.31
CA PHE A 478 -23.62 -2.80 -2.71
C PHE A 478 -23.46 -3.56 -4.02
N THR A 479 -24.21 -4.63 -4.19
CA THR A 479 -24.23 -5.43 -5.42
C THR A 479 -25.67 -5.73 -5.82
N LEU A 480 -26.04 -5.46 -7.09
CA LEU A 480 -27.32 -5.82 -7.65
C LEU A 480 -27.34 -7.32 -8.00
N LYS A 481 -28.20 -8.09 -7.35
CA LYS A 481 -28.47 -9.50 -7.67
C LYS A 481 -29.95 -9.67 -7.98
N LYS A 482 -30.28 -10.10 -9.20
CA LYS A 482 -31.63 -10.02 -9.75
C LYS A 482 -32.10 -8.56 -9.61
N ASP A 483 -33.16 -8.29 -8.94
CA ASP A 483 -33.73 -6.96 -8.77
C ASP A 483 -33.52 -6.39 -7.35
N SER A 484 -32.60 -6.98 -6.58
CA SER A 484 -32.33 -6.58 -5.20
C SER A 484 -30.89 -6.08 -5.01
N TRP A 485 -30.73 -4.88 -4.47
CA TRP A 485 -29.46 -4.36 -4.00
C TRP A 485 -29.11 -4.96 -2.63
N ARG A 486 -27.95 -5.57 -2.54
CA ARG A 486 -27.45 -6.25 -1.33
C ARG A 486 -26.20 -5.55 -0.83
N SER A 487 -26.15 -5.29 0.47
CA SER A 487 -24.93 -4.84 1.13
C SER A 487 -23.82 -5.90 1.04
N ARG A 488 -22.58 -5.47 1.07
CA ARG A 488 -21.40 -6.33 1.07
C ARG A 488 -20.72 -6.24 2.42
N GLN A 489 -20.32 -7.39 2.97
CA GLN A 489 -19.70 -7.46 4.30
C GLN A 489 -18.46 -6.59 4.42
N GLU A 490 -17.64 -6.50 3.35
CA GLU A 490 -16.41 -5.69 3.35
C GLU A 490 -16.67 -4.20 3.62
N ALA A 491 -17.82 -3.69 3.23
CA ALA A 491 -18.22 -2.31 3.50
C ALA A 491 -18.85 -2.13 4.88
N LEU A 492 -19.45 -3.18 5.44
CA LEU A 492 -20.13 -3.07 6.73
C LEU A 492 -19.18 -2.79 7.89
N TYR A 493 -17.94 -3.27 7.80
CA TYR A 493 -16.91 -3.00 8.81
C TYR A 493 -16.68 -1.50 9.06
N MET A 494 -16.86 -0.69 8.02
CA MET A 494 -16.63 0.75 8.06
C MET A 494 -17.93 1.56 8.08
N TYR A 495 -18.95 1.10 7.36
CA TYR A 495 -20.16 1.88 7.06
C TYR A 495 -21.44 1.24 7.59
N GLY A 496 -21.38 0.09 8.25
CA GLY A 496 -22.58 -0.58 8.76
C GLY A 496 -23.36 0.25 9.76
N LYS A 497 -22.67 1.04 10.59
CA LYS A 497 -23.29 1.94 11.59
C LYS A 497 -24.07 3.10 10.96
N ASP A 498 -23.75 3.47 9.72
CA ASP A 498 -24.46 4.54 8.99
C ASP A 498 -25.76 4.02 8.37
N MET A 499 -25.97 2.70 8.32
CA MET A 499 -27.17 2.07 7.77
C MET A 499 -28.26 2.00 8.85
N LYS A 500 -29.39 2.68 8.59
CA LYS A 500 -30.51 2.82 9.54
C LYS A 500 -31.73 1.99 9.15
N ASN A 501 -31.91 1.72 7.84
CA ASN A 501 -33.01 0.95 7.31
C ASN A 501 -32.58 -0.48 6.98
N ASN A 502 -33.55 -1.40 6.88
CA ASN A 502 -33.30 -2.82 6.66
C ASN A 502 -32.37 -3.45 7.71
N VAL A 503 -32.45 -2.96 8.94
CA VAL A 503 -31.68 -3.46 10.09
C VAL A 503 -32.63 -4.18 11.05
N LEU A 504 -32.30 -5.41 11.40
CA LEU A 504 -33.02 -6.24 12.37
C LEU A 504 -32.18 -6.29 13.66
N ASP A 505 -32.60 -5.53 14.67
CA ASP A 505 -32.00 -5.64 16.00
C ASP A 505 -32.46 -6.94 16.63
N VAL A 506 -31.52 -7.76 17.09
CA VAL A 506 -31.84 -9.05 17.73
C VAL A 506 -31.13 -9.17 19.08
N PRO A 507 -31.74 -9.93 20.03
CA PRO A 507 -31.06 -10.30 21.26
C PRO A 507 -29.77 -11.12 20.98
N GLU A 508 -28.82 -11.06 21.89
CA GLU A 508 -27.54 -11.80 21.79
C GLU A 508 -27.76 -13.31 21.60
N GLU A 509 -28.75 -13.89 22.31
CA GLU A 509 -29.09 -15.31 22.20
C GLU A 509 -29.49 -15.71 20.76
N VAL A 510 -30.23 -14.85 20.07
CA VAL A 510 -30.61 -15.05 18.66
C VAL A 510 -29.41 -14.98 17.76
N PHE A 511 -28.51 -14.00 18.00
CA PHE A 511 -27.27 -13.84 17.26
C PHE A 511 -26.36 -15.06 17.39
N ILE A 512 -26.19 -15.58 18.61
CA ILE A 512 -25.45 -16.81 18.90
C ILE A 512 -26.04 -18.03 18.14
N LYS A 513 -27.36 -18.19 18.14
CA LYS A 513 -27.99 -19.29 17.39
C LYS A 513 -27.71 -19.21 15.90
N LEU A 514 -27.76 -18.00 15.31
CA LEU A 514 -27.43 -17.78 13.90
C LEU A 514 -25.96 -18.11 13.62
N LEU A 515 -25.03 -17.68 14.49
CA LEU A 515 -23.61 -18.03 14.37
C LEU A 515 -23.35 -19.54 14.46
N ARG A 516 -24.16 -20.28 15.21
CA ARG A 516 -24.12 -21.75 15.30
C ARG A 516 -24.78 -22.46 14.10
N GLY A 517 -25.19 -21.71 13.07
CA GLY A 517 -25.75 -22.29 11.86
C GLY A 517 -27.28 -22.45 11.87
N TRP A 518 -27.96 -21.92 12.90
CA TRP A 518 -29.41 -21.88 12.90
C TRP A 518 -29.90 -21.01 11.74
N ALA A 519 -30.68 -21.60 10.85
CA ALA A 519 -31.33 -20.93 9.71
C ALA A 519 -32.84 -21.02 9.86
N PRO A 520 -33.44 -20.15 10.69
CA PRO A 520 -34.86 -20.25 11.08
C PRO A 520 -35.81 -19.97 9.92
N LEU A 521 -36.98 -20.58 9.96
CA LEU A 521 -38.15 -20.10 9.22
C LEU A 521 -38.58 -18.73 9.77
N LEU A 522 -39.28 -17.94 8.97
CA LEU A 522 -39.66 -16.57 9.38
C LEU A 522 -40.52 -16.57 10.66
N GLU A 523 -41.43 -17.53 10.83
CA GLU A 523 -42.26 -17.68 12.02
C GLU A 523 -41.45 -18.03 13.26
N GLU A 524 -40.47 -18.93 13.12
CA GLU A 524 -39.52 -19.29 14.18
C GLU A 524 -38.68 -18.10 14.62
N PHE A 525 -38.17 -17.34 13.64
CA PHE A 525 -37.40 -16.13 13.93
C PHE A 525 -38.24 -15.10 14.66
N SER A 526 -39.49 -14.87 14.23
CA SER A 526 -40.40 -13.91 14.86
C SER A 526 -40.74 -14.28 16.28
N SER A 527 -40.95 -15.58 16.55
CA SER A 527 -41.27 -16.07 17.90
C SER A 527 -40.12 -15.87 18.88
N VAL A 528 -38.86 -15.97 18.41
CA VAL A 528 -37.65 -15.84 19.24
C VAL A 528 -37.13 -14.40 19.32
N SER A 529 -37.23 -13.64 18.24
CA SER A 529 -36.80 -12.24 18.19
C SER A 529 -37.81 -11.25 18.72
N GLY A 530 -39.06 -11.65 18.86
CA GLY A 530 -40.16 -10.77 19.26
C GLY A 530 -40.61 -9.76 18.20
N LYS A 531 -40.13 -9.90 16.95
CA LYS A 531 -40.42 -8.97 15.84
C LYS A 531 -41.23 -9.64 14.74
N ALA A 532 -42.08 -8.85 14.08
CA ALA A 532 -42.77 -9.31 12.88
C ALA A 532 -41.76 -9.73 11.78
N PRO A 533 -42.11 -10.79 10.99
CA PRO A 533 -41.22 -11.24 9.93
C PRO A 533 -41.05 -10.14 8.86
N PRO A 534 -39.85 -9.80 8.47
CA PRO A 534 -39.63 -8.82 7.42
C PRO A 534 -39.96 -9.42 6.04
N PRO A 535 -40.29 -8.61 5.03
CA PRO A 535 -40.40 -9.05 3.64
C PRO A 535 -39.14 -9.73 3.15
N ALA A 536 -39.27 -10.58 2.11
CA ALA A 536 -38.09 -11.21 1.50
C ALA A 536 -37.10 -10.14 0.93
N GLY A 537 -35.82 -10.23 1.29
CA GLY A 537 -34.82 -9.24 0.86
C GLY A 537 -33.46 -9.36 1.54
N ALA A 538 -32.62 -8.39 1.26
CA ALA A 538 -31.34 -8.23 1.92
C ALA A 538 -31.47 -7.33 3.15
N TYR A 539 -31.01 -7.82 4.29
CA TYR A 539 -31.07 -7.13 5.57
C TYR A 539 -29.71 -7.15 6.27
N LEU A 540 -29.63 -6.37 7.32
CA LEU A 540 -28.56 -6.43 8.32
C LEU A 540 -29.14 -6.97 9.62
N ILE A 541 -28.39 -7.78 10.32
CA ILE A 541 -28.62 -8.07 11.73
C ILE A 541 -27.67 -7.24 12.56
N ARG A 542 -28.19 -6.57 13.56
CA ARG A 542 -27.45 -5.84 14.56
C ARG A 542 -27.71 -6.44 15.93
N ALA A 543 -26.62 -6.70 16.66
CA ALA A 543 -26.68 -7.25 18.01
C ALA A 543 -25.59 -6.65 18.90
N SER A 544 -25.87 -6.49 20.18
CA SER A 544 -24.81 -6.33 21.18
C SER A 544 -24.25 -7.72 21.46
N PHE A 545 -22.98 -7.95 21.17
CA PHE A 545 -22.35 -9.27 21.27
C PHE A 545 -20.92 -9.15 21.78
N ALA A 546 -20.58 -9.94 22.81
CA ALA A 546 -19.25 -9.89 23.44
C ALA A 546 -18.80 -8.47 23.84
N GLY A 547 -19.74 -7.62 24.25
CA GLY A 547 -19.48 -6.25 24.68
C GLY A 547 -19.39 -5.20 23.55
N GLU A 548 -19.55 -5.60 22.30
CA GLU A 548 -19.51 -4.73 21.12
C GLU A 548 -20.80 -4.78 20.31
N GLU A 549 -21.03 -3.76 19.48
CA GLU A 549 -22.12 -3.78 18.50
C GLU A 549 -21.63 -4.42 17.20
N GLU A 550 -22.19 -5.59 16.89
CA GLU A 550 -21.88 -6.32 15.66
C GLU A 550 -23.00 -6.15 14.62
N ILE A 551 -22.58 -5.90 13.37
CA ILE A 551 -23.49 -5.73 12.22
C ILE A 551 -23.07 -6.69 11.11
N ILE A 552 -23.98 -7.61 10.73
CA ILE A 552 -23.72 -8.61 9.70
C ILE A 552 -24.82 -8.66 8.65
N SER A 553 -24.44 -9.00 7.41
CA SER A 553 -25.38 -9.17 6.31
C SER A 553 -26.14 -10.48 6.41
N VAL A 554 -27.45 -10.43 6.13
CA VAL A 554 -28.31 -11.61 6.04
C VAL A 554 -29.20 -11.54 4.81
N TRP A 555 -29.64 -12.72 4.35
CA TRP A 555 -30.70 -12.87 3.37
C TRP A 555 -31.95 -13.39 4.07
N VAL A 556 -33.04 -12.68 3.91
CA VAL A 556 -34.39 -13.10 4.33
C VAL A 556 -35.09 -13.66 3.11
N GLY A 557 -35.35 -14.95 3.15
CA GLY A 557 -36.14 -15.69 2.16
C GLY A 557 -37.23 -16.53 2.87
N ALA A 558 -37.40 -17.81 2.52
CA ALA A 558 -38.14 -18.75 3.34
C ALA A 558 -37.47 -18.97 4.70
N ARG A 559 -36.17 -18.79 4.75
CA ARG A 559 -35.32 -18.83 5.95
C ARG A 559 -34.44 -17.60 6.03
N ILE A 560 -33.98 -17.27 7.23
CA ILE A 560 -32.95 -16.26 7.44
C ILE A 560 -31.58 -16.94 7.41
N THR A 561 -30.70 -16.47 6.54
CA THR A 561 -29.33 -17.03 6.35
C THR A 561 -28.26 -15.94 6.44
N LEU A 562 -27.19 -16.25 7.14
CA LEU A 562 -26.01 -15.37 7.21
C LEU A 562 -25.35 -15.23 5.84
N MET A 563 -24.89 -14.02 5.53
CA MET A 563 -24.16 -13.69 4.29
C MET A 563 -22.73 -13.23 4.60
N ILE A 564 -22.10 -13.80 5.61
CA ILE A 564 -20.71 -13.61 5.97
C ILE A 564 -19.91 -14.87 5.65
N ASP A 565 -18.62 -14.73 5.40
CA ASP A 565 -17.74 -15.87 5.13
C ASP A 565 -17.39 -16.66 6.41
N THR A 566 -16.83 -17.85 6.22
CA THR A 566 -16.47 -18.75 7.33
C THR A 566 -15.40 -18.16 8.25
N ASN A 567 -14.46 -17.36 7.72
CA ASN A 567 -13.41 -16.75 8.54
C ASN A 567 -13.99 -15.71 9.50
N GLU A 568 -14.89 -14.85 9.02
CA GLU A 568 -15.58 -13.89 9.89
C GLU A 568 -16.49 -14.59 10.90
N GLN A 569 -17.20 -15.64 10.49
CA GLN A 569 -17.99 -16.46 11.44
C GLN A 569 -17.11 -17.03 12.55
N ASN A 570 -15.94 -17.57 12.22
CA ASN A 570 -15.01 -18.11 13.19
C ASN A 570 -14.48 -17.05 14.16
N ILE A 571 -14.16 -15.86 13.67
CA ILE A 571 -13.76 -14.74 14.54
C ILE A 571 -14.89 -14.38 15.51
N LEU A 572 -16.13 -14.19 15.02
CA LEU A 572 -17.27 -13.88 15.88
C LEU A 572 -17.54 -14.99 16.90
N ARG A 573 -17.45 -16.25 16.49
CA ARG A 573 -17.56 -17.41 17.41
C ARG A 573 -16.48 -17.38 18.47
N HIS A 574 -15.25 -17.10 18.11
CA HIS A 574 -14.14 -16.97 19.06
C HIS A 574 -14.36 -15.82 20.06
N LYS A 575 -14.83 -14.64 19.59
CA LYS A 575 -15.20 -13.52 20.46
C LYS A 575 -16.25 -13.92 21.50
N GLY A 576 -17.23 -14.72 21.11
CA GLY A 576 -18.28 -15.25 21.99
C GLY A 576 -17.92 -16.53 22.76
N SER A 577 -16.65 -16.94 22.79
CA SER A 577 -16.20 -18.20 23.41
C SER A 577 -16.96 -19.44 22.92
N LEU A 578 -17.37 -19.43 21.65
CA LEU A 578 -18.02 -20.56 20.98
C LEU A 578 -16.96 -21.43 20.28
N PRO A 579 -17.21 -22.75 20.11
CA PRO A 579 -16.30 -23.62 19.35
C PRO A 579 -16.21 -23.15 17.88
N TRP A 580 -15.07 -23.43 17.24
CA TRP A 580 -14.89 -23.14 15.82
C TRP A 580 -15.93 -23.88 14.98
N ARG A 581 -16.29 -23.33 13.83
CA ARG A 581 -17.33 -23.94 12.98
C ARG A 581 -16.96 -25.35 12.51
N ASP A 582 -15.72 -25.56 12.14
CA ASP A 582 -15.18 -26.86 11.69
C ASP A 582 -14.94 -27.88 12.81
N GLU A 583 -15.13 -27.51 14.08
CA GLU A 583 -15.11 -28.41 15.23
C GLU A 583 -16.52 -28.93 15.59
N GLU A 584 -17.58 -28.29 15.06
CA GLU A 584 -18.97 -28.71 15.25
C GLU A 584 -19.52 -29.52 14.06
N GLU A 585 -18.87 -29.52 12.89
CA GLU A 585 -19.18 -30.37 11.73
C GLU A 585 -18.49 -31.75 11.86
#